data_2218f9b9b8d01b4363a87969c6eed961
#
_entry.id   2218f9b9b8d01b4363a87969c6eed961
#
_cell.length_a   1.000
_cell.length_b   1.000
_cell.length_c   1.000
_cell.angle_alpha   90.00
_cell.angle_beta   90.00
_cell.angle_gamma   90.00
#
_symmetry.space_group_name_H-M   'P 1'
#
loop_
_entity.id
_entity.type
_entity.pdbx_description
1 polymer ?
#
loop_
_entity_poly.entity_id
_entity_poly.type
_entity_poly.pdbx_seq_one_letter_code
_entity_poly.pdbx_strand_id
1 'polypeptide(L)'
;MAYKQKNIPTLTLRPFLVYGPHQKLDRFLPYIIKSCINNNTFDCSEGRQIRDFCYIDDFIEAIFLGLENNNVNGSVLNIASGVPISIKEITLKVVNIIGKGVPNFGKFSIRDDENMSLYADISKAKKLLKWAPKISINDGMTRTINYYKNL
;
A
#
# COMPACT_ATOMS: atom_id res chain seq x y z
N MET A 1 3.21 23.94 14.53
CA MET A 1 2.43 22.70 14.44
C MET A 1 1.33 22.74 15.51
N ALA A 2 0.08 22.46 15.14
CA ALA A 2 -1.12 22.71 15.97
C ALA A 2 -1.05 22.21 17.42
N TYR A 3 -0.54 21.00 17.66
CA TYR A 3 -0.40 20.47 19.01
C TYR A 3 0.62 21.27 19.85
N LYS A 4 1.83 21.49 19.31
CA LYS A 4 2.90 22.17 20.08
C LYS A 4 2.62 23.64 20.38
N GLN A 5 1.90 24.33 19.48
CA GLN A 5 1.67 25.77 19.59
C GLN A 5 0.32 26.12 20.23
N LYS A 6 -0.71 25.31 20.00
CA LYS A 6 -2.10 25.61 20.39
C LYS A 6 -2.73 24.53 21.24
N ASN A 7 -1.99 23.51 21.62
CA ASN A 7 -2.45 22.37 22.41
C ASN A 7 -3.67 21.64 21.80
N ILE A 8 -3.83 21.73 20.48
CA ILE A 8 -4.93 21.05 19.77
C ILE A 8 -4.56 19.58 19.65
N PRO A 9 -5.39 18.63 20.17
CA PRO A 9 -5.10 17.21 20.07
C PRO A 9 -5.07 16.78 18.60
N THR A 10 -3.89 16.37 18.13
CA THR A 10 -3.66 15.98 16.75
C THR A 10 -2.77 14.76 16.68
N LEU A 11 -3.10 13.83 15.80
CA LEU A 11 -2.25 12.70 15.39
C LEU A 11 -2.03 12.78 13.89
N THR A 12 -0.78 12.66 13.47
CA THR A 12 -0.45 12.58 12.04
C THR A 12 -0.16 11.12 11.69
N LEU A 13 -1.00 10.51 10.86
CA LEU A 13 -0.74 9.22 10.26
C LEU A 13 -0.12 9.44 8.87
N ARG A 14 0.99 8.77 8.60
CA ARG A 14 1.67 8.76 7.29
C ARG A 14 1.46 7.42 6.63
N PRO A 15 0.41 7.26 5.78
CA PRO A 15 0.22 6.03 5.04
C PRO A 15 1.30 5.87 3.97
N PHE A 16 1.76 4.64 3.78
CA PHE A 16 2.55 4.27 2.61
C PHE A 16 1.62 3.86 1.46
N LEU A 17 1.96 2.88 0.62
CA LEU A 17 1.05 2.52 -0.47
C LEU A 17 -0.16 1.74 0.07
N VAL A 18 -1.22 2.46 0.42
CA VAL A 18 -2.50 1.83 0.78
C VAL A 18 -3.17 1.28 -0.48
N TYR A 19 -3.63 0.04 -0.40
CA TYR A 19 -4.32 -0.64 -1.50
C TYR A 19 -5.53 -1.42 -1.01
N GLY A 20 -6.46 -1.74 -1.93
CA GLY A 20 -7.68 -2.48 -1.62
C GLY A 20 -8.78 -2.26 -2.66
N PRO A 21 -10.01 -2.74 -2.38
CA PRO A 21 -11.19 -2.44 -3.17
C PRO A 21 -11.43 -0.95 -3.36
N HIS A 22 -12.20 -0.58 -4.39
CA HIS A 22 -12.62 0.80 -4.70
C HIS A 22 -11.51 1.79 -5.08
N GLN A 23 -10.25 1.36 -5.25
CA GLN A 23 -9.22 2.22 -5.81
C GLN A 23 -9.52 2.55 -7.28
N LYS A 24 -9.22 3.77 -7.71
CA LYS A 24 -9.40 4.19 -9.12
C LYS A 24 -8.57 3.33 -10.06
N LEU A 25 -9.10 3.03 -11.25
CA LEU A 25 -8.47 2.14 -12.24
C LEU A 25 -7.16 2.68 -12.84
N ASP A 26 -6.88 3.98 -12.70
CA ASP A 26 -5.64 4.63 -13.11
C ASP A 26 -4.48 4.44 -12.09
N ARG A 27 -4.78 3.82 -10.94
CA ARG A 27 -3.75 3.48 -9.95
C ARG A 27 -3.05 2.17 -10.31
N PHE A 28 -1.82 2.05 -9.84
CA PHE A 28 -0.91 0.95 -10.18
C PHE A 28 -1.53 -0.46 -10.04
N LEU A 29 -2.02 -0.81 -8.85
CA LEU A 29 -2.57 -2.16 -8.63
C LEU A 29 -3.88 -2.42 -9.39
N PRO A 30 -4.90 -1.55 -9.36
CA PRO A 30 -6.09 -1.72 -10.17
C PRO A 30 -5.82 -1.82 -11.67
N TYR A 31 -4.89 -1.02 -12.19
CA TYR A 31 -4.48 -1.07 -13.60
C TYR A 31 -3.93 -2.46 -13.99
N ILE A 32 -3.00 -3.00 -13.20
CA ILE A 32 -2.42 -4.32 -13.44
C ILE A 32 -3.49 -5.41 -13.31
N ILE A 33 -4.31 -5.36 -12.25
CA ILE A 33 -5.39 -6.33 -12.02
C ILE A 33 -6.34 -6.36 -13.21
N LYS A 34 -6.80 -5.20 -13.68
CA LYS A 34 -7.73 -5.10 -14.81
C LYS A 34 -7.09 -5.59 -16.11
N SER A 35 -5.82 -5.25 -16.34
CA SER A 35 -5.06 -5.74 -17.50
C SER A 35 -4.95 -7.27 -17.48
N CYS A 36 -4.67 -7.87 -16.32
CA CYS A 36 -4.60 -9.32 -16.17
C CYS A 36 -5.98 -9.98 -16.35
N ILE A 37 -7.04 -9.44 -15.76
CA ILE A 37 -8.41 -9.96 -15.92
C ILE A 37 -8.80 -10.02 -17.40
N ASN A 38 -8.45 -8.98 -18.17
CA ASN A 38 -8.73 -8.87 -19.60
C ASN A 38 -7.75 -9.65 -20.47
N ASN A 39 -6.79 -10.37 -19.87
CA ASN A 39 -5.73 -11.12 -20.57
C ASN A 39 -4.88 -10.25 -21.52
N ASN A 40 -4.66 -9.01 -21.17
CA ASN A 40 -3.88 -8.07 -21.97
C ASN A 40 -2.38 -8.23 -21.73
N THR A 41 -1.58 -7.87 -22.77
CA THR A 41 -0.19 -7.46 -22.57
C THR A 41 -0.19 -6.01 -22.07
N PHE A 42 0.64 -5.68 -21.07
CA PHE A 42 0.73 -4.34 -20.52
C PHE A 42 2.17 -3.96 -20.20
N ASP A 43 2.52 -2.72 -20.49
CA ASP A 43 3.89 -2.22 -20.34
C ASP A 43 4.15 -1.85 -18.87
N CYS A 44 5.37 -2.17 -18.42
CA CYS A 44 5.87 -1.89 -17.09
C CYS A 44 7.30 -1.30 -17.16
N SER A 45 7.70 -0.59 -16.10
CA SER A 45 9.13 -0.35 -15.85
C SER A 45 9.80 -1.68 -15.48
N GLU A 46 11.13 -1.67 -15.28
CA GLU A 46 11.83 -2.87 -14.78
C GLU A 46 11.33 -3.36 -13.42
N GLY A 47 10.63 -2.51 -12.69
CA GLY A 47 9.98 -2.85 -11.42
C GLY A 47 10.93 -3.10 -10.27
N ARG A 48 12.16 -2.56 -10.31
CA ARG A 48 13.17 -2.71 -9.24
C ARG A 48 12.87 -1.90 -7.98
N GLN A 49 11.97 -0.91 -8.08
CA GLN A 49 11.62 -0.05 -6.94
C GLN A 49 11.00 -0.88 -5.83
N ILE A 50 11.53 -0.71 -4.61
CA ILE A 50 11.00 -1.34 -3.39
C ILE A 50 9.96 -0.42 -2.78
N ARG A 51 8.82 -1.00 -2.40
CA ARG A 51 7.67 -0.30 -1.81
C ARG A 51 7.11 -1.10 -0.63
N ASP A 52 6.23 -0.47 0.12
CA ASP A 52 5.52 -1.05 1.25
C ASP A 52 4.02 -0.89 1.03
N PHE A 53 3.32 -2.01 0.89
CA PHE A 53 1.89 -2.06 0.58
C PHE A 53 1.07 -2.40 1.82
N CYS A 54 0.24 -1.47 2.27
CA CYS A 54 -0.65 -1.65 3.42
C CYS A 54 -2.10 -1.88 2.94
N TYR A 55 -2.73 -2.96 3.40
CA TYR A 55 -4.13 -3.18 3.05
C TYR A 55 -5.05 -2.16 3.72
N ILE A 56 -6.12 -1.77 3.03
CA ILE A 56 -7.00 -0.66 3.46
C ILE A 56 -7.60 -0.88 4.86
N ASP A 57 -8.00 -2.11 5.20
CA ASP A 57 -8.62 -2.39 6.49
C ASP A 57 -7.63 -2.17 7.65
N ASP A 58 -6.35 -2.54 7.47
CA ASP A 58 -5.29 -2.29 8.45
C ASP A 58 -5.07 -0.78 8.65
N PHE A 59 -5.13 0.00 7.55
CA PHE A 59 -5.02 1.46 7.65
C PHE A 59 -6.22 2.08 8.38
N ILE A 60 -7.43 1.62 8.09
CA ILE A 60 -8.66 2.06 8.78
C ILE A 60 -8.60 1.72 10.27
N GLU A 61 -8.14 0.52 10.64
CA GLU A 61 -7.95 0.16 12.05
C GLU A 61 -6.99 1.12 12.76
N ALA A 62 -5.87 1.50 12.11
CA ALA A 62 -4.94 2.47 12.68
C ALA A 62 -5.59 3.85 12.93
N ILE A 63 -6.50 4.29 12.05
CA ILE A 63 -7.27 5.53 12.24
C ILE A 63 -8.13 5.44 13.51
N PHE A 64 -8.94 4.37 13.65
CA PHE A 64 -9.81 4.21 14.83
C PHE A 64 -9.02 4.13 16.12
N LEU A 65 -7.95 3.33 16.17
CA LEU A 65 -7.07 3.26 17.33
C LEU A 65 -6.43 4.62 17.68
N GLY A 66 -6.14 5.42 16.66
CA GLY A 66 -5.60 6.77 16.85
C GLY A 66 -6.63 7.74 17.42
N LEU A 67 -7.91 7.64 17.02
CA LEU A 67 -9.00 8.48 17.52
C LEU A 67 -9.33 8.19 18.99
N GLU A 68 -9.20 6.94 19.42
CA GLU A 68 -9.51 6.49 20.78
C GLU A 68 -8.34 6.67 21.77
N ASN A 69 -7.13 7.04 21.30
CA ASN A 69 -5.93 7.07 22.13
C ASN A 69 -5.35 8.48 22.30
N ASN A 70 -5.71 9.14 23.40
CA ASN A 70 -5.19 10.48 23.72
C ASN A 70 -3.68 10.54 23.97
N ASN A 71 -3.02 9.41 24.26
CA ASN A 71 -1.58 9.36 24.53
C ASN A 71 -0.71 9.52 23.27
N VAL A 72 -1.33 9.52 22.08
CA VAL A 72 -0.64 9.73 20.80
C VAL A 72 -0.71 11.16 20.29
N ASN A 73 -1.33 12.06 21.01
CA ASN A 73 -1.43 13.47 20.63
C ASN A 73 -0.05 14.09 20.39
N GLY A 74 0.08 14.86 19.29
CA GLY A 74 1.31 15.45 18.81
C GLY A 74 2.27 14.46 18.11
N SER A 75 1.88 13.19 18.01
CA SER A 75 2.70 12.17 17.37
C SER A 75 2.57 12.16 15.85
N VAL A 76 3.62 11.64 15.20
CA VAL A 76 3.64 11.27 13.79
C VAL A 76 3.96 9.79 13.70
N LEU A 77 3.10 9.00 13.04
CA LEU A 77 3.20 7.55 12.95
C LEU A 77 3.16 7.11 11.49
N ASN A 78 4.10 6.27 11.09
CA ASN A 78 4.04 5.61 9.79
C ASN A 78 3.08 4.42 9.87
N ILE A 79 2.19 4.30 8.89
CA ILE A 79 1.23 3.21 8.78
C ILE A 79 1.49 2.49 7.45
N ALA A 80 1.95 1.25 7.56
CA ALA A 80 2.43 0.43 6.45
C ALA A 80 2.44 -1.05 6.86
N SER A 81 2.76 -1.96 5.94
CA SER A 81 2.93 -3.36 6.31
C SER A 81 4.23 -3.64 7.07
N GLY A 82 5.25 -2.82 6.86
CA GLY A 82 6.61 -3.05 7.34
C GLY A 82 7.33 -4.14 6.56
N VAL A 83 6.78 -4.62 5.45
CA VAL A 83 7.35 -5.65 4.59
C VAL A 83 7.67 -5.05 3.22
N PRO A 84 8.95 -4.81 2.91
CA PRO A 84 9.37 -4.32 1.61
C PRO A 84 9.14 -5.36 0.51
N ILE A 85 8.63 -4.92 -0.65
CA ILE A 85 8.43 -5.76 -1.82
C ILE A 85 8.70 -4.94 -3.09
N SER A 86 9.29 -5.55 -4.12
CA SER A 86 9.51 -4.86 -5.39
C SER A 86 8.22 -4.73 -6.20
N ILE A 87 8.16 -3.70 -7.03
CA ILE A 87 7.08 -3.49 -8.00
C ILE A 87 6.97 -4.70 -8.95
N LYS A 88 8.10 -5.31 -9.31
CA LYS A 88 8.11 -6.53 -10.14
C LYS A 88 7.46 -7.71 -9.43
N GLU A 89 7.85 -7.96 -8.18
CA GLU A 89 7.29 -9.08 -7.38
C GLU A 89 5.79 -8.93 -7.17
N ILE A 90 5.31 -7.71 -6.87
CA ILE A 90 3.87 -7.49 -6.69
C ILE A 90 3.11 -7.67 -8.01
N THR A 91 3.67 -7.24 -9.14
CA THR A 91 3.12 -7.45 -10.48
C THR A 91 2.99 -8.95 -10.79
N LEU A 92 4.05 -9.71 -10.56
CA LEU A 92 4.06 -11.16 -10.79
C LEU A 92 3.09 -11.90 -9.85
N LYS A 93 2.93 -11.44 -8.60
CA LYS A 93 1.89 -11.99 -7.71
C LYS A 93 0.49 -11.83 -8.28
N VAL A 94 0.15 -10.65 -8.84
CA VAL A 94 -1.15 -10.41 -9.47
C VAL A 94 -1.35 -11.36 -10.66
N VAL A 95 -0.35 -11.46 -11.53
CA VAL A 95 -0.38 -12.39 -12.68
C VAL A 95 -0.60 -13.84 -12.23
N ASN A 96 0.14 -14.28 -11.23
CA ASN A 96 0.03 -15.66 -10.72
C ASN A 96 -1.34 -15.96 -10.09
N ILE A 97 -1.92 -15.02 -9.33
CA ILE A 97 -3.25 -15.22 -8.71
C ILE A 97 -4.36 -15.24 -9.77
N ILE A 98 -4.25 -14.41 -10.81
CA ILE A 98 -5.26 -14.33 -11.88
C ILE A 98 -5.07 -15.44 -12.90
N GLY A 99 -3.82 -15.87 -13.13
CA GLY A 99 -3.44 -16.87 -14.13
C GLY A 99 -3.45 -16.36 -15.58
N LYS A 100 -3.52 -15.02 -15.78
CA LYS A 100 -3.63 -14.36 -17.09
C LYS A 100 -2.90 -13.02 -17.07
N GLY A 101 -2.66 -12.47 -18.29
CA GLY A 101 -1.98 -11.19 -18.50
C GLY A 101 -0.47 -11.34 -18.64
N VAL A 102 0.13 -10.50 -19.48
CA VAL A 102 1.55 -10.57 -19.81
C VAL A 102 2.22 -9.22 -19.53
N PRO A 103 2.98 -9.09 -18.42
CA PRO A 103 3.72 -7.87 -18.13
C PRO A 103 4.94 -7.75 -19.05
N ASN A 104 5.06 -6.63 -19.76
CA ASN A 104 6.18 -6.30 -20.62
C ASN A 104 7.15 -5.38 -19.86
N PHE A 105 8.05 -5.98 -19.11
CA PHE A 105 8.98 -5.24 -18.26
C PHE A 105 10.03 -4.46 -19.06
N GLY A 106 10.45 -3.30 -18.50
CA GLY A 106 11.50 -2.45 -19.08
C GLY A 106 11.03 -1.53 -20.21
N LYS A 107 9.73 -1.43 -20.46
CA LYS A 107 9.18 -0.53 -21.49
C LYS A 107 9.05 0.92 -21.04
N PHE A 108 8.87 1.14 -19.75
CA PHE A 108 8.90 2.48 -19.17
C PHE A 108 10.24 2.70 -18.46
N SER A 109 10.87 3.85 -18.73
CA SER A 109 12.02 4.29 -17.94
C SER A 109 11.60 4.60 -16.51
N ILE A 110 12.48 4.30 -15.58
CA ILE A 110 12.35 4.78 -14.20
C ILE A 110 12.75 6.25 -14.22
N ARG A 111 12.03 7.10 -13.47
CA ARG A 111 12.37 8.52 -13.37
C ARG A 111 13.73 8.70 -12.71
N ASP A 112 14.49 9.71 -13.11
CA ASP A 112 15.84 9.96 -12.55
C ASP A 112 15.80 10.29 -11.06
N ASP A 113 14.71 10.93 -10.59
CA ASP A 113 14.46 11.29 -9.19
C ASP A 113 13.65 10.24 -8.40
N GLU A 114 13.42 9.05 -8.98
CA GLU A 114 12.64 8.00 -8.34
C GLU A 114 13.34 7.46 -7.10
N ASN A 115 12.66 7.50 -5.96
CA ASN A 115 13.14 6.84 -4.76
C ASN A 115 13.06 5.32 -4.93
N MET A 116 14.21 4.68 -5.10
CA MET A 116 14.29 3.23 -5.37
C MET A 116 13.92 2.37 -4.17
N SER A 117 13.95 2.92 -2.94
CA SER A 117 13.68 2.14 -1.73
C SER A 117 12.84 2.95 -0.75
N LEU A 118 11.52 2.72 -0.76
CA LEU A 118 10.56 3.43 0.08
C LEU A 118 9.67 2.43 0.83
N TYR A 119 10.03 2.14 2.08
CA TYR A 119 9.29 1.30 3.02
C TYR A 119 9.38 1.87 4.43
N ALA A 120 8.50 1.45 5.33
CA ALA A 120 8.33 2.06 6.63
C ALA A 120 8.96 1.28 7.78
N ASP A 121 9.53 2.01 8.72
CA ASP A 121 9.61 1.55 10.11
C ASP A 121 8.28 1.86 10.81
N ILE A 122 7.57 0.81 11.23
CA ILE A 122 6.28 0.87 11.92
C ILE A 122 6.40 0.63 13.44
N SER A 123 7.61 0.58 13.99
CA SER A 123 7.86 0.27 15.40
C SER A 123 7.16 1.26 16.34
N LYS A 124 7.10 2.54 15.95
CA LYS A 124 6.42 3.57 16.73
C LYS A 124 4.90 3.38 16.76
N ALA A 125 4.28 3.00 15.64
CA ALA A 125 2.86 2.67 15.59
C ALA A 125 2.54 1.44 16.45
N LYS A 126 3.35 0.38 16.36
CA LYS A 126 3.25 -0.81 17.23
C LYS A 126 3.31 -0.44 18.70
N LYS A 127 4.25 0.42 19.08
CA LYS A 127 4.44 0.82 20.50
C LYS A 127 3.30 1.66 21.02
N LEU A 128 2.91 2.71 20.30
CA LEU A 128 1.99 3.74 20.80
C LEU A 128 0.51 3.39 20.57
N LEU A 129 0.16 2.83 19.41
CA LEU A 129 -1.21 2.42 19.09
C LEU A 129 -1.50 0.96 19.46
N LYS A 130 -0.48 0.16 19.80
CA LYS A 130 -0.60 -1.30 19.90
C LYS A 130 -1.13 -1.93 18.58
N TRP A 131 -0.89 -1.23 17.47
CA TRP A 131 -1.32 -1.60 16.14
C TRP A 131 -0.21 -2.34 15.38
N ALA A 132 -0.60 -3.34 14.63
CA ALA A 132 0.24 -3.99 13.62
C ALA A 132 -0.65 -4.44 12.46
N PRO A 133 -0.13 -4.46 11.21
CA PRO A 133 -0.88 -4.98 10.08
C PRO A 133 -1.22 -6.45 10.31
N LYS A 134 -2.46 -6.84 9.98
CA LYS A 134 -3.01 -8.19 10.18
C LYS A 134 -3.22 -8.91 8.86
N ILE A 135 -3.40 -8.15 7.78
CA ILE A 135 -3.72 -8.70 6.46
C ILE A 135 -2.43 -8.92 5.69
N SER A 136 -2.13 -10.18 5.37
CA SER A 136 -0.97 -10.50 4.54
C SER A 136 -1.13 -9.92 3.13
N ILE A 137 0.00 -9.69 2.44
CA ILE A 137 -0.03 -9.20 1.05
C ILE A 137 -0.79 -10.17 0.13
N ASN A 138 -0.73 -11.47 0.38
CA ASN A 138 -1.44 -12.48 -0.41
C ASN A 138 -2.95 -12.40 -0.19
N ASP A 139 -3.40 -12.29 1.07
CA ASP A 139 -4.83 -12.19 1.40
C ASP A 139 -5.43 -10.89 0.90
N GLY A 140 -4.77 -9.76 1.15
CA GLY A 140 -5.21 -8.45 0.68
C GLY A 140 -5.28 -8.38 -0.85
N MET A 141 -4.28 -8.98 -1.53
CA MET A 141 -4.27 -9.04 -2.98
C MET A 141 -5.44 -9.89 -3.52
N THR A 142 -5.68 -11.06 -2.92
CA THR A 142 -6.80 -11.93 -3.30
C THR A 142 -8.14 -11.23 -3.12
N ARG A 143 -8.37 -10.56 -2.00
CA ARG A 143 -9.60 -9.76 -1.75
C ARG A 143 -9.76 -8.65 -2.78
N THR A 144 -8.68 -7.93 -3.08
CA THR A 144 -8.69 -6.84 -4.06
C THR A 144 -9.00 -7.35 -5.47
N ILE A 145 -8.36 -8.44 -5.90
CA ILE A 145 -8.59 -9.07 -7.20
C ILE A 145 -10.03 -9.55 -7.33
N ASN A 146 -10.58 -10.21 -6.29
CA ASN A 146 -11.97 -10.69 -6.31
C ASN A 146 -12.96 -9.53 -6.46
N TYR A 147 -12.71 -8.40 -5.81
CA TYR A 147 -13.52 -7.20 -6.00
C TYR A 147 -13.53 -6.75 -7.48
N TYR A 148 -12.36 -6.63 -8.12
CA TYR A 148 -12.28 -6.18 -9.52
C TYR A 148 -12.73 -7.22 -10.55
N LYS A 149 -12.80 -8.51 -10.20
CA LYS A 149 -13.40 -9.54 -11.05
C LYS A 149 -14.92 -9.45 -11.14
N ASN A 150 -15.55 -8.88 -10.10
CA ASN A 150 -17.00 -8.76 -9.98
C ASN A 150 -17.55 -7.39 -10.46
N LEU A 151 -16.68 -6.53 -10.99
CA LEU A 151 -17.02 -5.27 -11.65
C LEU A 151 -17.12 -5.44 -13.17
#